data_615365b3b9c7cd725c1f8135b2849c6d
#
_entry.id   615365b3b9c7cd725c1f8135b2849c6d
#
_cell.length_a   1.000
_cell.length_b   1.000
_cell.length_c   1.000
_cell.angle_alpha   90.00
_cell.angle_beta   90.00
_cell.angle_gamma   90.00
#
_symmetry.space_group_name_H-M   'P 1'
#
loop_
_entity.id
_entity.type
_entity.pdbx_description
1 polymer ?
#
loop_
_entity_poly.entity_id
_entity_poly.type
_entity_poly.pdbx_seq_one_letter_code
_entity_poly.pdbx_strand_id
1 'polypeptide(L)'
;MVRSMLPVTLVAAIAFSQPCAQAEGEFAFKSISVDLPAGDSMFPKGPNSDAADANCLACHSAGMVLNQPALSRSEWQAEVNKMRTAYKAPIDQKVVDSIVDYLVSVRGKR
;
A
#
# COMPACT_ATOMS: atom_id res chain seq x y z
N MET A 1 -40.26 -58.65 48.84
CA MET A 1 -39.15 -58.63 47.89
C MET A 1 -39.65 -57.99 46.59
N VAL A 2 -39.38 -56.70 46.43
CA VAL A 2 -39.77 -55.91 45.27
C VAL A 2 -38.52 -55.63 44.46
N ARG A 3 -38.40 -56.26 43.29
CA ARG A 3 -37.28 -56.04 42.36
C ARG A 3 -37.63 -54.80 41.51
N SER A 4 -36.90 -53.72 41.80
CA SER A 4 -36.95 -52.50 41.01
C SER A 4 -36.18 -52.70 39.70
N MET A 5 -36.88 -52.63 38.57
CA MET A 5 -36.28 -52.64 37.22
C MET A 5 -36.05 -51.17 36.83
N LEU A 6 -34.79 -50.78 36.71
CA LEU A 6 -34.43 -49.51 36.08
C LEU A 6 -34.46 -49.62 34.54
N PRO A 7 -35.06 -48.71 33.82
CA PRO A 7 -34.97 -48.68 32.36
C PRO A 7 -33.59 -48.13 31.94
N VAL A 8 -32.90 -48.91 31.10
CA VAL A 8 -31.68 -48.49 30.44
C VAL A 8 -32.07 -47.58 29.24
N THR A 9 -31.83 -46.29 29.37
CA THR A 9 -32.02 -45.34 28.28
C THR A 9 -30.83 -45.44 27.32
N LEU A 10 -31.07 -45.94 26.14
CA LEU A 10 -30.13 -46.01 25.04
C LEU A 10 -30.00 -44.61 24.41
N VAL A 11 -28.91 -43.90 24.66
CA VAL A 11 -28.60 -42.60 24.00
C VAL A 11 -27.95 -42.92 22.66
N ALA A 12 -28.72 -42.76 21.58
CA ALA A 12 -28.20 -42.85 20.21
C ALA A 12 -27.38 -41.61 19.90
N ALA A 13 -26.03 -41.74 19.82
CA ALA A 13 -25.15 -40.70 19.33
C ALA A 13 -25.31 -40.55 17.81
N ILE A 14 -26.00 -39.51 17.39
CA ILE A 14 -26.08 -39.13 15.98
C ILE A 14 -24.75 -38.41 15.63
N ALA A 15 -23.86 -39.14 14.93
CA ALA A 15 -22.65 -38.53 14.34
C ALA A 15 -23.08 -37.65 13.16
N PHE A 16 -23.02 -36.33 13.37
CA PHE A 16 -23.12 -35.36 12.29
C PHE A 16 -21.85 -35.40 11.46
N SER A 17 -21.81 -36.22 10.42
CA SER A 17 -20.82 -36.13 9.35
C SER A 17 -21.16 -34.89 8.50
N GLN A 18 -20.53 -33.75 8.76
CA GLN A 18 -20.62 -32.60 7.86
C GLN A 18 -19.79 -32.92 6.61
N PRO A 19 -20.38 -32.88 5.41
CA PRO A 19 -19.59 -32.96 4.20
C PRO A 19 -18.75 -31.67 4.13
N CYS A 20 -17.41 -31.80 4.18
CA CYS A 20 -16.51 -30.74 3.76
C CYS A 20 -16.85 -30.47 2.30
N ALA A 21 -17.45 -29.29 2.02
CA ALA A 21 -17.58 -28.79 0.68
C ALA A 21 -16.16 -28.50 0.16
N GLN A 22 -15.60 -29.44 -0.59
CA GLN A 22 -14.39 -29.20 -1.35
C GLN A 22 -14.80 -28.27 -2.49
N ALA A 23 -14.31 -27.04 -2.42
CA ALA A 23 -14.38 -26.14 -3.55
C ALA A 23 -13.42 -26.67 -4.62
N GLU A 24 -13.89 -27.61 -5.43
CA GLU A 24 -13.20 -28.08 -6.64
C GLU A 24 -13.34 -27.03 -7.73
N GLY A 25 -12.71 -25.87 -7.52
CA GLY A 25 -12.41 -24.93 -8.56
C GLY A 25 -10.93 -25.09 -8.90
N GLU A 26 -10.63 -25.78 -9.98
CA GLU A 26 -9.27 -25.80 -10.53
C GLU A 26 -8.90 -24.37 -10.95
N PHE A 27 -8.19 -23.65 -10.06
CA PHE A 27 -7.76 -22.30 -10.34
C PHE A 27 -6.53 -22.37 -11.23
N ALA A 28 -6.76 -22.29 -12.55
CA ALA A 28 -5.69 -22.33 -13.52
C ALA A 28 -5.09 -20.91 -13.68
N PHE A 29 -3.86 -20.73 -13.22
CA PHE A 29 -3.08 -19.52 -13.51
C PHE A 29 -2.60 -19.56 -14.95
N LYS A 30 -2.97 -18.53 -15.72
CA LYS A 30 -2.47 -18.34 -17.07
C LYS A 30 -1.47 -17.18 -17.06
N SER A 31 -0.24 -17.46 -17.46
CA SER A 31 0.75 -16.41 -17.65
C SER A 31 0.32 -15.50 -18.80
N ILE A 32 0.38 -14.19 -18.56
CA ILE A 32 0.14 -13.16 -19.56
C ILE A 32 1.36 -12.25 -19.57
N SER A 33 1.84 -11.91 -20.76
CA SER A 33 2.84 -10.87 -20.94
C SER A 33 2.14 -9.53 -21.13
N VAL A 34 2.55 -8.54 -20.36
CA VAL A 34 2.00 -7.18 -20.43
C VAL A 34 3.16 -6.22 -20.63
N ASP A 35 3.10 -5.43 -21.70
CA ASP A 35 4.02 -4.31 -21.87
C ASP A 35 3.60 -3.18 -20.93
N LEU A 36 4.45 -2.89 -19.94
CA LEU A 36 4.23 -1.80 -19.03
C LEU A 36 4.61 -0.47 -19.70
N PRO A 37 3.77 0.57 -19.61
CA PRO A 37 4.14 1.89 -20.10
C PRO A 37 5.41 2.36 -19.37
N ALA A 38 6.32 3.02 -20.12
CA ALA A 38 7.43 3.70 -19.49
C ALA A 38 6.89 4.77 -18.55
N GLY A 39 7.24 4.67 -17.27
CA GLY A 39 6.85 5.68 -16.29
C GLY A 39 7.57 7.01 -16.54
N ASP A 40 7.10 8.09 -15.90
CA ASP A 40 7.79 9.37 -15.93
C ASP A 40 9.18 9.24 -15.31
N SER A 41 10.20 9.40 -16.12
CA SER A 41 11.61 9.27 -15.69
C SER A 41 12.11 10.51 -14.95
N MET A 42 11.47 11.65 -15.13
CA MET A 42 11.80 12.93 -14.52
C MET A 42 10.55 13.71 -14.13
N PHE A 43 10.70 14.63 -13.20
CA PHE A 43 9.64 15.57 -12.88
C PHE A 43 9.44 16.61 -14.00
N PRO A 44 8.19 17.15 -14.19
CA PRO A 44 7.94 18.25 -15.09
C PRO A 44 8.90 19.42 -14.84
N LYS A 45 9.49 19.98 -15.90
CA LYS A 45 10.43 21.09 -15.76
C LYS A 45 9.76 22.35 -15.21
N GLY A 46 10.42 23.01 -14.29
CA GLY A 46 9.96 24.21 -13.63
C GLY A 46 10.96 24.69 -12.57
N PRO A 47 10.69 25.81 -11.91
CA PRO A 47 11.55 26.28 -10.82
C PRO A 47 11.74 25.19 -9.76
N ASN A 48 12.97 24.93 -9.37
CA ASN A 48 13.36 23.91 -8.39
C ASN A 48 13.11 22.44 -8.80
N SER A 49 12.72 22.14 -10.05
CA SER A 49 12.54 20.74 -10.50
C SER A 49 13.81 19.90 -10.33
N ASP A 50 14.98 20.50 -10.54
CA ASP A 50 16.26 19.81 -10.40
C ASP A 50 16.52 19.36 -8.96
N ALA A 51 16.03 20.12 -7.96
CA ALA A 51 16.11 19.70 -6.56
C ALA A 51 15.23 18.48 -6.29
N ALA A 52 14.04 18.39 -6.90
CA ALA A 52 13.18 17.23 -6.82
C ALA A 52 13.78 16.03 -7.56
N ASP A 53 14.27 16.22 -8.79
CA ASP A 53 14.92 15.17 -9.57
C ASP A 53 16.11 14.56 -8.80
N ALA A 54 17.00 15.40 -8.27
CA ALA A 54 18.22 14.95 -7.60
C ALA A 54 17.96 14.21 -6.27
N ASN A 55 16.87 14.50 -5.59
CA ASN A 55 16.63 14.00 -4.23
C ASN A 55 15.51 12.96 -4.14
N CYS A 56 14.55 12.95 -5.05
CA CYS A 56 13.42 12.03 -4.99
C CYS A 56 13.60 10.80 -5.89
N LEU A 57 14.18 10.98 -7.10
CA LEU A 57 14.27 9.92 -8.11
C LEU A 57 15.22 8.78 -7.74
N ALA A 58 16.05 8.95 -6.72
CA ALA A 58 16.89 7.87 -6.21
C ALA A 58 16.07 6.70 -5.62
N CYS A 59 14.85 6.97 -5.14
CA CYS A 59 14.00 6.00 -4.46
C CYS A 59 12.58 5.92 -5.03
N HIS A 60 12.09 6.95 -5.72
CA HIS A 60 10.74 7.06 -6.26
C HIS A 60 10.75 7.32 -7.76
N SER A 61 9.72 6.91 -8.47
CA SER A 61 9.45 7.48 -9.80
C SER A 61 8.79 8.85 -9.64
N ALA A 62 8.95 9.73 -10.61
CA ALA A 62 8.26 11.02 -10.64
C ALA A 62 6.74 10.81 -10.57
N GLY A 63 6.19 9.83 -11.32
CA GLY A 63 4.78 9.50 -11.31
C GLY A 63 4.26 9.10 -9.93
N MET A 64 5.04 8.37 -9.13
CA MET A 64 4.64 8.02 -7.76
C MET A 64 4.39 9.25 -6.90
N VAL A 65 5.21 10.28 -7.03
CA VAL A 65 5.06 11.53 -6.27
C VAL A 65 3.93 12.39 -6.87
N LEU A 66 3.86 12.51 -8.19
CA LEU A 66 2.88 13.35 -8.89
C LEU A 66 1.44 12.83 -8.78
N ASN A 67 1.25 11.53 -8.52
CA ASN A 67 -0.06 10.93 -8.31
C ASN A 67 -0.54 10.98 -6.85
N GLN A 68 0.23 11.57 -5.94
CA GLN A 68 -0.25 11.80 -4.58
C GLN A 68 -1.44 12.79 -4.58
N PRO A 69 -2.29 12.77 -3.55
CA PRO A 69 -3.29 13.81 -3.37
C PRO A 69 -2.67 15.20 -3.36
N ALA A 70 -3.43 16.21 -3.79
CA ALA A 70 -2.98 17.59 -3.66
C ALA A 70 -2.82 17.94 -2.17
N LEU A 71 -1.63 18.35 -1.77
CA LEU A 71 -1.29 18.66 -0.37
C LEU A 71 -1.00 20.15 -0.21
N SER A 72 -1.28 20.68 0.97
CA SER A 72 -0.83 22.01 1.36
C SER A 72 0.70 22.06 1.52
N ARG A 73 1.26 23.25 1.58
CA ARG A 73 2.69 23.43 1.83
C ARG A 73 3.17 22.73 3.11
N SER A 74 2.41 22.84 4.19
CA SER A 74 2.75 22.20 5.47
C SER A 74 2.71 20.68 5.41
N GLU A 75 1.75 20.12 4.66
CA GLU A 75 1.66 18.67 4.44
C GLU A 75 2.83 18.18 3.59
N TRP A 76 3.20 18.88 2.50
CA TRP A 76 4.38 18.54 1.72
C TRP A 76 5.67 18.65 2.54
N GLN A 77 5.80 19.68 3.37
CA GLN A 77 6.91 19.82 4.31
C GLN A 77 7.02 18.63 5.27
N ALA A 78 5.86 18.17 5.80
CA ALA A 78 5.81 17.01 6.68
C ALA A 78 6.23 15.72 5.95
N GLU A 79 5.79 15.51 4.70
CA GLU A 79 6.18 14.36 3.90
C GLU A 79 7.68 14.34 3.58
N VAL A 80 8.26 15.47 3.16
CA VAL A 80 9.70 15.56 2.91
C VAL A 80 10.50 15.31 4.20
N ASN A 81 10.05 15.85 5.32
CA ASN A 81 10.67 15.60 6.62
C ASN A 81 10.56 14.13 7.04
N LYS A 82 9.43 13.47 6.75
CA LYS A 82 9.26 12.03 7.01
C LYS A 82 10.26 11.20 6.21
N MET A 83 10.48 11.52 4.91
CA MET A 83 11.51 10.85 4.12
C MET A 83 12.89 10.95 4.78
N ARG A 84 13.24 12.14 5.29
CA ARG A 84 14.54 12.38 5.96
C ARG A 84 14.66 11.67 7.30
N THR A 85 13.65 11.78 8.14
CA THR A 85 13.73 11.33 9.54
C THR A 85 13.40 9.86 9.73
N ALA A 86 12.33 9.38 9.13
CA ALA A 86 11.88 8.00 9.24
C ALA A 86 12.59 7.07 8.26
N TYR A 87 12.68 7.47 6.99
CA TYR A 87 13.26 6.64 5.93
C TYR A 87 14.74 6.92 5.66
N LYS A 88 15.33 7.90 6.37
CA LYS A 88 16.77 8.23 6.30
C LYS A 88 17.23 8.64 4.89
N ALA A 89 16.32 9.22 4.10
CA ALA A 89 16.69 9.76 2.80
C ALA A 89 17.78 10.85 2.95
N PRO A 90 18.84 10.81 2.13
CA PRO A 90 19.99 11.73 2.25
C PRO A 90 19.69 13.10 1.65
N ILE A 91 18.59 13.75 2.07
CA ILE A 91 18.18 15.06 1.62
C ILE A 91 18.77 16.11 2.56
N ASP A 92 19.63 17.02 2.03
CA ASP A 92 20.18 18.13 2.81
C ASP A 92 19.05 19.08 3.25
N GLN A 93 19.12 19.57 4.50
CA GLN A 93 18.17 20.55 5.03
C GLN A 93 18.06 21.81 4.14
N LYS A 94 19.15 22.22 3.51
CA LYS A 94 19.20 23.42 2.67
C LYS A 94 18.32 23.37 1.43
N VAL A 95 18.02 22.14 0.91
CA VAL A 95 17.22 21.98 -0.31
C VAL A 95 15.75 21.64 -0.01
N VAL A 96 15.40 21.43 1.25
CA VAL A 96 14.03 21.03 1.65
C VAL A 96 13.00 22.06 1.17
N ASP A 97 13.23 23.35 1.40
CA ASP A 97 12.29 24.40 1.01
C ASP A 97 12.12 24.47 -0.52
N SER A 98 13.20 24.32 -1.27
CA SER A 98 13.16 24.28 -2.75
C SER A 98 12.34 23.08 -3.25
N ILE A 99 12.50 21.91 -2.64
CA ILE A 99 11.71 20.71 -2.96
C ILE A 99 10.23 20.97 -2.65
N VAL A 100 9.92 21.51 -1.48
CA VAL A 100 8.54 21.81 -1.08
C VAL A 100 7.91 22.86 -1.98
N ASP A 101 8.63 23.92 -2.36
CA ASP A 101 8.16 24.93 -3.32
C ASP A 101 7.78 24.30 -4.65
N TYR A 102 8.63 23.40 -5.15
CA TYR A 102 8.37 22.67 -6.37
C TYR A 102 7.12 21.81 -6.24
N LEU A 103 7.02 20.97 -5.20
CA LEU A 103 5.88 20.07 -4.99
C LEU A 103 4.56 20.85 -4.86
N VAL A 104 4.56 21.98 -4.18
CA VAL A 104 3.39 22.87 -4.11
C VAL A 104 3.02 23.43 -5.49
N SER A 105 4.01 23.76 -6.32
CA SER A 105 3.74 24.30 -7.65
C SER A 105 3.07 23.27 -8.59
N VAL A 106 3.45 22.01 -8.50
CA VAL A 106 2.95 20.94 -9.39
C VAL A 106 1.79 20.15 -8.78
N ARG A 107 1.69 20.09 -7.46
CA ARG A 107 0.73 19.23 -6.74
C ARG A 107 0.20 19.87 -5.45
N GLY A 108 0.17 21.18 -5.35
CA GLY A 108 -0.40 21.89 -4.19
C GLY A 108 -1.92 21.94 -4.19
N LYS A 109 -2.53 22.01 -3.00
CA LYS A 109 -3.95 22.39 -2.83
C LYS A 109 -4.15 23.82 -3.34
N ARG A 110 -5.17 24.04 -4.14
CA ARG A 110 -5.66 25.35 -4.57
C ARG A 110 -6.69 25.88 -3.59
#